data_924dc17d2521fee8c8d8c5f639a0b784
#
_entry.id   924dc17d2521fee8c8d8c5f639a0b784
#
_cell.length_a   1.000
_cell.length_b   1.000
_cell.length_c   1.000
_cell.angle_alpha   90.00
_cell.angle_beta   90.00
_cell.angle_gamma   90.00
#
_symmetry.space_group_name_H-M   'P 1'
#
loop_
_entity.id
_entity.type
_entity.pdbx_description
1 polymer ?
#
loop_
_entity_poly.entity_id
_entity_poly.type
_entity_poly.pdbx_seq_one_letter_code
_entity_poly.pdbx_strand_id
1 'polypeptide(L)'
;MSGGESKTTAQLDCEVCCETFTKTTHKKITCGQCELTVCRKCVRVYLMNSTTKAHCMKCKSEWDREFTQKNIGKSYFNKEYNNHRKDILFETEKARFPETMPLVVRYRNLEKWKKESWEDRKKIEELRVQMWRLEANIRERDTKIRNSDYIKEKKQFIKKCPVGDCEGYLSTSWKCGVCNTKVCPECFVIKNKDEEHKCNKDDLASAEAIKKETRACPSCGIRIYKISGCDQMWCTSCHVAFSWRTGLKVNGVIHNPHFYAWQRDNNNNIQNPGAQICGGVPTFQNIRESMHAVRQTSTFIYLGEDVIQNLFNNNEDWIRYTAPGRKPKKIWRGIKNTIYNMHRGAMHLQHVTLDRLRRDCQHEVENEDLRIKFICKEITEDGMKKTLMKRNKAFEKKHTALNVYELMGAVMTEVLITINNTAYEFSRNNNFSFDYETDEQIENSKQNLITCLKTIHENVIKLNKVRIYCNIELCKISKNYNQAIEVIDGRYTMCHWKKQGCIEELKKDIRVRGLIYPPAPVAATVNVGGIIV
;
A
#
# COMPACT_ATOMS: atom_id res chain seq x y z
N MET A 1 53.50 13.12 -35.87
CA MET A 1 52.92 11.78 -35.76
C MET A 1 51.45 11.97 -35.38
N SER A 2 50.59 11.67 -36.33
CA SER A 2 49.17 11.92 -36.33
C SER A 2 48.45 10.91 -35.41
N GLY A 3 47.78 11.39 -34.36
CA GLY A 3 46.84 10.61 -33.60
C GLY A 3 45.53 10.50 -34.36
N GLY A 4 45.22 9.34 -34.91
CA GLY A 4 43.97 9.05 -35.56
C GLY A 4 42.81 8.98 -34.58
N GLU A 5 41.85 9.91 -34.64
CA GLU A 5 40.54 9.77 -34.07
C GLU A 5 39.82 8.58 -34.72
N SER A 6 39.62 7.50 -33.98
CA SER A 6 38.77 6.39 -34.40
C SER A 6 37.33 6.85 -34.47
N LYS A 7 36.87 7.28 -35.63
CA LYS A 7 35.45 7.41 -35.95
C LYS A 7 34.80 6.04 -35.75
N THR A 8 33.96 5.89 -34.74
CA THR A 8 33.05 4.76 -34.55
C THR A 8 32.21 4.61 -35.80
N THR A 9 32.55 3.64 -36.65
CA THR A 9 31.75 3.25 -37.80
C THR A 9 30.38 2.83 -37.33
N ALA A 10 29.34 3.55 -37.75
CA ALA A 10 27.96 3.22 -37.42
C ALA A 10 27.71 1.77 -37.90
N GLN A 11 27.36 0.87 -36.96
CA GLN A 11 27.07 -0.53 -37.24
C GLN A 11 25.88 -0.60 -38.20
N LEU A 12 26.14 -0.98 -39.46
CA LEU A 12 25.18 -1.01 -40.55
C LEU A 12 24.39 -2.32 -40.60
N ASP A 13 24.87 -3.37 -39.94
CA ASP A 13 24.33 -4.72 -40.01
C ASP A 13 23.87 -5.26 -38.64
N CYS A 14 22.92 -6.19 -38.70
CA CYS A 14 22.39 -6.86 -37.53
C CYS A 14 23.41 -7.84 -36.96
N GLU A 15 23.73 -7.76 -35.66
CA GLU A 15 24.66 -8.65 -34.98
C GLU A 15 24.23 -10.15 -34.96
N VAL A 16 22.97 -10.46 -35.34
CA VAL A 16 22.43 -11.83 -35.30
C VAL A 16 22.34 -12.47 -36.67
N CYS A 17 21.80 -11.75 -37.69
CA CYS A 17 21.61 -12.30 -39.03
C CYS A 17 22.54 -11.69 -40.08
N CYS A 18 23.40 -10.75 -39.68
CA CYS A 18 24.36 -10.05 -40.54
C CYS A 18 23.71 -9.33 -41.75
N GLU A 19 22.39 -9.11 -41.72
CA GLU A 19 21.66 -8.40 -42.75
C GLU A 19 21.69 -6.89 -42.47
N THR A 20 21.75 -6.08 -43.51
CA THR A 20 21.73 -4.63 -43.42
C THR A 20 20.40 -4.12 -42.87
N PHE A 21 20.47 -3.07 -42.07
CA PHE A 21 19.26 -2.48 -41.48
C PHE A 21 18.39 -1.79 -42.51
N THR A 22 17.08 -2.04 -42.45
CA THR A 22 16.06 -1.43 -43.29
C THR A 22 15.04 -0.66 -42.45
N LYS A 23 14.19 0.14 -43.10
CA LYS A 23 13.14 0.89 -42.37
C LYS A 23 11.98 0.02 -41.86
N THR A 24 11.83 -1.21 -42.39
CA THR A 24 10.65 -2.08 -42.10
C THR A 24 11.03 -3.38 -41.40
N THR A 25 11.36 -4.43 -42.16
CA THR A 25 11.59 -5.79 -41.67
C THR A 25 12.85 -5.90 -40.83
N HIS A 26 13.94 -5.31 -41.30
CA HIS A 26 15.24 -5.28 -40.61
C HIS A 26 15.47 -3.95 -39.86
N LYS A 27 14.40 -3.36 -39.31
CA LYS A 27 14.52 -2.12 -38.52
C LYS A 27 15.48 -2.33 -37.36
N LYS A 28 16.44 -1.42 -37.22
CA LYS A 28 17.43 -1.39 -36.15
C LYS A 28 16.74 -1.24 -34.77
N ILE A 29 17.14 -2.07 -33.81
CA ILE A 29 16.73 -2.07 -32.41
C ILE A 29 18.01 -2.14 -31.56
N THR A 30 18.21 -1.15 -30.70
CA THR A 30 19.35 -1.11 -29.79
C THR A 30 18.83 -1.27 -28.35
N CYS A 31 19.48 -2.17 -27.59
CA CYS A 31 19.17 -2.33 -26.17
C CYS A 31 19.73 -1.14 -25.38
N GLY A 32 18.92 -0.53 -24.53
CA GLY A 32 19.35 0.61 -23.69
C GLY A 32 20.30 0.25 -22.54
N GLN A 33 20.53 -1.04 -22.29
CA GLN A 33 21.39 -1.50 -21.19
C GLN A 33 22.78 -1.98 -21.67
N CYS A 34 22.83 -2.74 -22.76
CA CYS A 34 24.09 -3.39 -23.21
C CYS A 34 24.47 -3.01 -24.65
N GLU A 35 23.75 -2.03 -25.23
CA GLU A 35 23.96 -1.48 -26.57
C GLU A 35 23.90 -2.51 -27.72
N LEU A 36 23.53 -3.78 -27.44
CA LEU A 36 23.32 -4.80 -28.46
C LEU A 36 22.41 -4.27 -29.55
N THR A 37 22.85 -4.36 -30.82
CA THR A 37 22.14 -3.83 -31.97
C THR A 37 21.69 -4.97 -32.88
N VAL A 38 20.36 -5.17 -32.98
CA VAL A 38 19.75 -6.28 -33.72
C VAL A 38 18.59 -5.80 -34.59
N CYS A 39 18.19 -6.59 -35.56
CA CYS A 39 17.04 -6.23 -36.39
C CYS A 39 15.71 -6.73 -35.81
N ARG A 40 14.62 -6.08 -36.21
CA ARG A 40 13.25 -6.43 -35.79
C ARG A 40 12.88 -7.88 -36.06
N LYS A 41 13.31 -8.45 -37.21
CA LYS A 41 13.03 -9.84 -37.59
C LYS A 41 13.65 -10.81 -36.57
N CYS A 42 14.92 -10.62 -36.23
CA CYS A 42 15.61 -11.48 -35.24
C CYS A 42 14.97 -11.36 -33.84
N VAL A 43 14.60 -10.14 -33.41
CA VAL A 43 13.90 -9.94 -32.15
C VAL A 43 12.55 -10.65 -32.13
N ARG A 44 11.77 -10.57 -33.21
CA ARG A 44 10.48 -11.27 -33.29
C ARG A 44 10.65 -12.79 -33.17
N VAL A 45 11.59 -13.38 -33.92
CA VAL A 45 11.87 -14.81 -33.86
C VAL A 45 12.30 -15.21 -32.45
N TYR A 46 13.20 -14.45 -31.86
CA TYR A 46 13.69 -14.72 -30.49
C TYR A 46 12.55 -14.68 -29.46
N LEU A 47 11.71 -13.66 -29.47
CA LEU A 47 10.61 -13.51 -28.53
C LEU A 47 9.52 -14.58 -28.70
N MET A 48 9.33 -15.12 -29.89
CA MET A 48 8.39 -16.24 -30.13
C MET A 48 8.94 -17.57 -29.64
N ASN A 49 10.26 -17.71 -29.45
CA ASN A 49 10.89 -18.90 -28.86
C ASN A 49 11.16 -18.72 -27.35
N SER A 50 10.87 -17.56 -26.77
CA SER A 50 11.10 -17.27 -25.36
C SER A 50 9.83 -17.51 -24.52
N THR A 51 9.99 -18.19 -23.39
CA THR A 51 8.91 -18.44 -22.42
C THR A 51 8.74 -17.31 -21.40
N THR A 52 9.75 -16.44 -21.26
CA THR A 52 9.75 -15.32 -20.31
C THR A 52 9.15 -14.05 -20.91
N LYS A 53 9.07 -12.96 -20.15
CA LYS A 53 8.70 -11.64 -20.66
C LYS A 53 9.69 -11.17 -21.72
N ALA A 54 9.28 -10.15 -22.52
CA ALA A 54 10.19 -9.56 -23.50
C ALA A 54 11.47 -9.03 -22.83
N HIS A 55 12.62 -9.44 -23.34
CA HIS A 55 13.91 -9.08 -22.78
C HIS A 55 15.00 -9.06 -23.87
N CYS A 56 16.14 -8.49 -23.54
CA CYS A 56 17.29 -8.45 -24.43
C CYS A 56 17.90 -9.84 -24.64
N MET A 57 18.32 -10.16 -25.86
CA MET A 57 18.98 -11.42 -26.19
C MET A 57 20.30 -11.61 -25.42
N LYS A 58 21.08 -10.54 -25.22
CA LYS A 58 22.41 -10.54 -24.61
C LYS A 58 22.36 -10.40 -23.09
N CYS A 59 21.90 -9.26 -22.59
CA CYS A 59 21.95 -8.95 -21.14
C CYS A 59 20.74 -9.44 -20.36
N LYS A 60 19.72 -10.00 -21.01
CA LYS A 60 18.48 -10.51 -20.40
C LYS A 60 17.65 -9.46 -19.64
N SER A 61 18.02 -8.18 -19.72
CA SER A 61 17.21 -7.11 -19.11
C SER A 61 15.81 -7.07 -19.70
N GLU A 62 14.81 -7.01 -18.87
CA GLU A 62 13.41 -6.93 -19.29
C GLU A 62 13.14 -5.64 -20.07
N TRP A 63 12.41 -5.76 -21.15
CA TRP A 63 11.93 -4.64 -21.93
C TRP A 63 10.52 -4.26 -21.49
N ASP A 64 10.31 -2.98 -21.27
CA ASP A 64 8.97 -2.48 -20.99
C ASP A 64 8.02 -2.69 -22.19
N ARG A 65 6.74 -2.55 -21.90
CA ARG A 65 5.71 -2.78 -22.91
C ARG A 65 5.78 -1.77 -24.07
N GLU A 66 6.13 -0.52 -23.77
CA GLU A 66 6.23 0.54 -24.77
C GLU A 66 7.39 0.29 -25.72
N PHE A 67 8.58 0.01 -25.18
CA PHE A 67 9.76 -0.34 -25.96
C PHE A 67 9.49 -1.54 -26.88
N THR A 68 8.88 -2.58 -26.31
CA THR A 68 8.55 -3.81 -27.05
C THR A 68 7.57 -3.50 -28.18
N GLN A 69 6.46 -2.80 -27.95
CA GLN A 69 5.48 -2.45 -28.98
C GLN A 69 6.08 -1.59 -30.11
N LYS A 70 6.89 -0.59 -29.74
CA LYS A 70 7.53 0.32 -30.69
C LYS A 70 8.50 -0.42 -31.61
N ASN A 71 9.22 -1.37 -31.07
CA ASN A 71 10.30 -2.04 -31.78
C ASN A 71 9.83 -3.25 -32.60
N ILE A 72 9.02 -4.14 -32.05
CA ILE A 72 8.49 -5.28 -32.81
C ILE A 72 7.29 -4.93 -33.69
N GLY A 73 6.67 -3.78 -33.46
CA GLY A 73 5.50 -3.29 -34.20
C GLY A 73 4.19 -3.59 -33.46
N LYS A 74 3.34 -2.56 -33.35
CA LYS A 74 2.10 -2.61 -32.55
C LYS A 74 1.12 -3.70 -33.01
N SER A 75 0.97 -3.90 -34.31
CA SER A 75 0.09 -4.96 -34.84
C SER A 75 0.59 -6.35 -34.49
N TYR A 76 1.88 -6.62 -34.73
CA TYR A 76 2.53 -7.89 -34.35
C TYR A 76 2.46 -8.14 -32.84
N PHE A 77 2.75 -7.13 -32.05
CA PHE A 77 2.62 -7.24 -30.59
C PHE A 77 1.20 -7.62 -30.14
N ASN A 78 0.19 -6.97 -30.70
CA ASN A 78 -1.21 -7.19 -30.27
C ASN A 78 -1.80 -8.52 -30.78
N LYS A 79 -1.31 -9.07 -31.89
CA LYS A 79 -1.77 -10.33 -32.45
C LYS A 79 -0.85 -11.48 -32.06
N GLU A 80 0.28 -11.61 -32.77
CA GLU A 80 1.11 -12.81 -32.69
C GLU A 80 1.79 -12.95 -31.31
N TYR A 81 2.47 -11.89 -30.85
CA TYR A 81 3.17 -11.93 -29.56
C TYR A 81 2.21 -12.13 -28.37
N ASN A 82 1.09 -11.41 -28.34
CA ASN A 82 0.12 -11.58 -27.26
C ASN A 82 -0.54 -12.98 -27.28
N ASN A 83 -0.76 -13.58 -28.43
CA ASN A 83 -1.27 -14.95 -28.50
C ASN A 83 -0.24 -15.95 -27.96
N HIS A 84 1.00 -15.83 -28.41
CA HIS A 84 2.11 -16.63 -27.87
C HIS A 84 2.22 -16.48 -26.34
N ARG A 85 2.12 -15.28 -25.80
CA ARG A 85 2.12 -15.05 -24.35
C ARG A 85 0.93 -15.68 -23.63
N LYS A 86 -0.26 -15.71 -24.23
CA LYS A 86 -1.43 -16.43 -23.68
C LYS A 86 -1.18 -17.92 -23.59
N ASP A 87 -0.57 -18.49 -24.62
CA ASP A 87 -0.27 -19.93 -24.67
C ASP A 87 0.77 -20.29 -23.60
N ILE A 88 1.83 -19.49 -23.47
CA ILE A 88 2.83 -19.69 -22.39
C ILE A 88 2.17 -19.63 -21.01
N LEU A 89 1.36 -18.59 -20.73
CA LEU A 89 0.68 -18.46 -19.44
C LEU A 89 -0.23 -19.64 -19.16
N PHE A 90 -0.90 -20.15 -20.19
CA PHE A 90 -1.76 -21.32 -20.05
C PHE A 90 -0.95 -22.59 -19.77
N GLU A 91 0.13 -22.84 -20.51
CA GLU A 91 0.99 -24.02 -20.30
C GLU A 91 1.68 -23.97 -18.92
N THR A 92 2.07 -22.78 -18.46
CA THR A 92 2.61 -22.59 -17.10
C THR A 92 1.58 -22.98 -16.04
N GLU A 93 0.32 -22.56 -16.19
CA GLU A 93 -0.73 -22.92 -15.24
C GLU A 93 -1.13 -24.40 -15.37
N LYS A 94 -1.09 -24.96 -16.56
CA LYS A 94 -1.37 -26.37 -16.82
C LYS A 94 -0.34 -27.28 -16.16
N ALA A 95 0.93 -26.89 -16.15
CA ALA A 95 1.98 -27.62 -15.42
C ALA A 95 1.69 -27.71 -13.91
N ARG A 96 0.91 -26.77 -13.36
CA ARG A 96 0.50 -26.73 -11.95
C ARG A 96 -0.82 -27.46 -11.65
N PHE A 97 -1.46 -28.10 -12.63
CA PHE A 97 -2.71 -28.86 -12.39
C PHE A 97 -2.57 -29.98 -11.36
N PRO A 98 -1.46 -30.78 -11.34
CA PRO A 98 -1.32 -31.81 -10.32
C PRO A 98 -1.40 -31.27 -8.89
N GLU A 99 -0.77 -30.13 -8.61
CA GLU A 99 -0.82 -29.46 -7.30
C GLU A 99 -2.24 -28.99 -6.93
N THR A 100 -3.07 -28.72 -7.93
CA THR A 100 -4.44 -28.20 -7.76
C THR A 100 -5.46 -29.33 -7.50
N MET A 101 -5.13 -30.59 -7.78
CA MET A 101 -6.08 -31.71 -7.69
C MET A 101 -6.75 -31.87 -6.30
N PRO A 102 -6.02 -31.77 -5.17
CA PRO A 102 -6.68 -31.85 -3.86
C PRO A 102 -7.73 -30.75 -3.66
N LEU A 103 -7.47 -29.56 -4.18
CA LEU A 103 -8.37 -28.41 -4.10
C LEU A 103 -9.59 -28.57 -5.01
N VAL A 104 -9.43 -29.21 -6.16
CA VAL A 104 -10.55 -29.58 -7.05
C VAL A 104 -11.51 -30.51 -6.35
N VAL A 105 -11.00 -31.53 -5.65
CA VAL A 105 -11.84 -32.46 -4.87
C VAL A 105 -12.61 -31.69 -3.79
N ARG A 106 -11.91 -30.83 -3.05
CA ARG A 106 -12.54 -29.99 -2.04
C ARG A 106 -13.58 -29.03 -2.64
N TYR A 107 -13.28 -28.41 -3.77
CA TYR A 107 -14.20 -27.51 -4.47
C TYR A 107 -15.48 -28.25 -4.89
N ARG A 108 -15.37 -29.44 -5.50
CA ARG A 108 -16.51 -30.26 -5.89
C ARG A 108 -17.39 -30.65 -4.71
N ASN A 109 -16.76 -31.02 -3.59
CA ASN A 109 -17.50 -31.32 -2.37
C ASN A 109 -18.22 -30.08 -1.83
N LEU A 110 -17.57 -28.93 -1.85
CA LEU A 110 -18.18 -27.66 -1.43
C LEU A 110 -19.37 -27.28 -2.33
N GLU A 111 -19.25 -27.43 -3.64
CA GLU A 111 -20.36 -27.15 -4.56
C GLU A 111 -21.53 -28.12 -4.36
N LYS A 112 -21.23 -29.40 -4.11
CA LYS A 112 -22.24 -30.40 -3.76
C LYS A 112 -22.97 -30.00 -2.47
N TRP A 113 -22.24 -29.68 -1.41
CA TRP A 113 -22.81 -29.25 -0.13
C TRP A 113 -23.58 -27.93 -0.22
N LYS A 114 -23.13 -27.00 -1.04
CA LYS A 114 -23.86 -25.75 -1.29
C LYS A 114 -25.21 -26.04 -1.95
N LYS A 115 -25.24 -26.96 -2.93
CA LYS A 115 -26.47 -27.37 -3.61
C LYS A 115 -27.41 -28.04 -2.64
N GLU A 116 -26.92 -29.02 -1.87
CA GLU A 116 -27.70 -29.71 -0.84
C GLU A 116 -28.24 -28.71 0.19
N SER A 117 -27.40 -27.79 0.69
CA SER A 117 -27.80 -26.74 1.64
C SER A 117 -28.84 -25.77 1.04
N TRP A 118 -28.77 -25.50 -0.27
CA TRP A 118 -29.78 -24.66 -0.93
C TRP A 118 -31.13 -25.41 -1.05
N GLU A 119 -31.09 -26.70 -1.41
CA GLU A 119 -32.26 -27.54 -1.47
C GLU A 119 -32.94 -27.71 -0.09
N ASP A 120 -32.12 -27.91 0.94
CA ASP A 120 -32.61 -27.96 2.32
C ASP A 120 -33.20 -26.64 2.81
N ARG A 121 -32.56 -25.50 2.47
CA ARG A 121 -33.14 -24.18 2.77
C ARG A 121 -34.49 -23.96 2.10
N LYS A 122 -34.63 -24.44 0.86
CA LYS A 122 -35.92 -24.37 0.15
C LYS A 122 -36.98 -25.21 0.85
N LYS A 123 -36.63 -26.42 1.27
CA LYS A 123 -37.53 -27.28 2.08
C LYS A 123 -37.88 -26.64 3.41
N ILE A 124 -36.90 -26.03 4.10
CA ILE A 124 -37.14 -25.32 5.35
C ILE A 124 -38.15 -24.19 5.14
N GLU A 125 -38.04 -23.44 4.03
CA GLU A 125 -38.96 -22.34 3.77
C GLU A 125 -40.39 -22.87 3.46
N GLU A 126 -40.49 -23.96 2.70
CA GLU A 126 -41.77 -24.65 2.46
C GLU A 126 -42.40 -25.14 3.79
N LEU A 127 -41.58 -25.75 4.66
CA LEU A 127 -42.00 -26.19 5.99
C LEU A 127 -42.37 -24.99 6.91
N ARG A 128 -41.65 -23.86 6.82
CA ARG A 128 -42.02 -22.64 7.55
C ARG A 128 -43.40 -22.11 7.17
N VAL A 129 -43.72 -22.14 5.88
CA VAL A 129 -45.06 -21.75 5.41
C VAL A 129 -46.13 -22.70 5.98
N GLN A 130 -45.85 -24.03 6.01
CA GLN A 130 -46.75 -24.98 6.62
C GLN A 130 -46.87 -24.79 8.14
N MET A 131 -45.75 -24.58 8.80
CA MET A 131 -45.69 -24.29 10.25
C MET A 131 -46.44 -23.01 10.60
N TRP A 132 -46.31 -21.96 9.79
CA TRP A 132 -47.03 -20.69 9.98
C TRP A 132 -48.57 -20.90 9.88
N ARG A 133 -49.03 -21.79 8.94
CA ARG A 133 -50.42 -22.17 8.85
C ARG A 133 -50.89 -22.94 10.10
N LEU A 134 -50.07 -23.88 10.58
CA LEU A 134 -50.37 -24.64 11.79
C LEU A 134 -50.35 -23.76 13.03
N GLU A 135 -49.37 -22.83 13.14
CA GLU A 135 -49.32 -21.85 14.23
C GLU A 135 -50.49 -20.88 14.21
N ALA A 136 -51.00 -20.52 13.04
CA ALA A 136 -52.25 -19.75 12.92
C ALA A 136 -53.42 -20.55 13.49
N ASN A 137 -53.51 -21.84 13.19
CA ASN A 137 -54.52 -22.74 13.75
C ASN A 137 -54.35 -22.99 15.26
N ILE A 138 -53.09 -23.01 15.76
CA ILE A 138 -52.77 -23.13 17.18
C ILE A 138 -53.17 -21.82 17.90
N ARG A 139 -52.81 -20.66 17.34
CA ARG A 139 -53.19 -19.35 17.91
C ARG A 139 -54.73 -19.20 18.03
N GLU A 140 -55.46 -19.71 17.10
CA GLU A 140 -56.91 -19.79 17.19
C GLU A 140 -57.38 -20.66 18.35
N ARG A 141 -56.67 -21.78 18.65
CA ARG A 141 -56.95 -22.65 19.79
C ARG A 141 -56.41 -22.11 21.11
N ASP A 142 -55.19 -21.50 21.12
CA ASP A 142 -54.54 -20.93 22.31
C ASP A 142 -55.22 -19.67 22.82
N THR A 143 -55.94 -18.98 21.98
CA THR A 143 -56.90 -17.95 22.46
C THR A 143 -57.98 -18.56 23.36
N LYS A 144 -58.17 -19.89 23.28
CA LYS A 144 -59.08 -20.63 24.16
C LYS A 144 -58.45 -21.21 25.43
N ILE A 145 -57.09 -21.22 25.54
CA ILE A 145 -56.34 -21.92 26.59
C ILE A 145 -55.45 -20.98 27.45
N ARG A 146 -55.46 -19.65 27.19
CA ARG A 146 -54.67 -18.71 27.98
C ARG A 146 -55.00 -18.70 29.43
N ASN A 147 -54.17 -19.38 30.21
CA ASN A 147 -53.80 -19.00 31.55
C ASN A 147 -52.85 -20.05 32.17
N SER A 148 -51.55 -19.87 32.08
CA SER A 148 -50.57 -20.22 33.14
C SER A 148 -49.08 -20.25 32.68
N ASP A 149 -48.19 -19.83 33.56
CA ASP A 149 -46.79 -19.42 33.39
C ASP A 149 -45.68 -20.48 33.61
N TYR A 150 -44.43 -20.20 33.20
CA TYR A 150 -43.18 -20.30 33.98
C TYR A 150 -41.85 -20.06 33.20
N ILE A 151 -40.73 -19.63 33.93
CA ILE A 151 -39.44 -19.04 33.47
C ILE A 151 -38.19 -19.85 33.86
N LYS A 152 -37.02 -19.75 33.21
CA LYS A 152 -35.68 -20.22 33.64
C LYS A 152 -34.43 -19.50 33.11
N GLU A 153 -33.31 -19.53 33.91
CA GLU A 153 -32.04 -18.72 33.83
C GLU A 153 -30.78 -19.36 33.18
N LYS A 154 -29.67 -18.56 32.93
CA LYS A 154 -28.42 -18.90 32.19
C LYS A 154 -27.13 -18.95 33.04
N LYS A 155 -26.07 -19.68 32.61
CA LYS A 155 -24.77 -19.93 33.29
C LYS A 155 -23.54 -19.32 32.62
N GLN A 156 -22.43 -18.97 33.35
CA GLN A 156 -21.18 -18.32 32.88
C GLN A 156 -19.87 -19.14 33.14
N PHE A 157 -18.74 -18.86 32.40
CA PHE A 157 -17.42 -19.54 32.45
C PHE A 157 -16.26 -18.60 32.79
N ILE A 158 -15.13 -19.10 33.39
CA ILE A 158 -14.13 -18.26 34.10
C ILE A 158 -12.68 -18.39 33.61
N LYS A 159 -12.11 -19.56 33.24
CA LYS A 159 -10.68 -19.77 32.93
C LYS A 159 -10.44 -20.98 32.03
N LYS A 160 -9.33 -20.97 31.22
CA LYS A 160 -8.89 -22.11 30.41
C LYS A 160 -8.44 -23.29 31.27
N CYS A 161 -8.67 -24.52 30.81
CA CYS A 161 -8.26 -25.74 31.50
C CYS A 161 -6.73 -25.85 31.56
N PRO A 162 -6.12 -26.23 32.74
CA PRO A 162 -4.67 -26.35 32.87
C PRO A 162 -4.09 -27.67 32.34
N VAL A 163 -4.90 -28.58 31.81
CA VAL A 163 -4.44 -29.83 31.17
C VAL A 163 -3.88 -29.50 29.79
N GLY A 164 -2.65 -29.87 29.52
CA GLY A 164 -1.88 -29.43 28.33
C GLY A 164 -2.58 -29.64 27.00
N ASP A 165 -3.25 -30.77 26.80
CA ASP A 165 -3.93 -31.13 25.53
C ASP A 165 -5.43 -30.79 25.51
N CYS A 166 -5.93 -30.07 26.54
CA CYS A 166 -7.34 -29.74 26.66
C CYS A 166 -7.66 -28.29 26.29
N GLU A 167 -8.42 -28.09 25.26
CA GLU A 167 -8.91 -26.78 24.79
C GLU A 167 -10.14 -26.24 25.57
N GLY A 168 -10.59 -26.92 26.62
CA GLY A 168 -11.77 -26.58 27.40
C GLY A 168 -11.59 -25.43 28.39
N TYR A 169 -12.72 -24.94 28.94
CA TYR A 169 -12.76 -23.87 29.94
C TYR A 169 -13.41 -24.34 31.26
N LEU A 170 -12.96 -23.80 32.35
CA LEU A 170 -13.48 -24.08 33.69
C LEU A 170 -14.76 -23.27 33.94
N SER A 171 -15.79 -23.96 34.41
CA SER A 171 -17.03 -23.34 34.87
C SER A 171 -16.86 -22.63 36.22
N THR A 172 -17.89 -21.96 36.70
CA THR A 172 -17.93 -21.36 38.02
C THR A 172 -17.73 -22.38 39.19
N SER A 173 -17.92 -23.66 38.90
CA SER A 173 -17.62 -24.78 39.84
C SER A 173 -16.19 -25.32 39.70
N TRP A 174 -15.30 -24.62 38.97
CA TRP A 174 -13.89 -24.99 38.74
C TRP A 174 -13.69 -26.38 38.15
N LYS A 175 -14.66 -26.81 37.33
CA LYS A 175 -14.63 -28.06 36.57
C LYS A 175 -14.56 -27.75 35.07
N CYS A 176 -13.68 -28.42 34.33
CA CYS A 176 -13.60 -28.30 32.88
C CYS A 176 -14.80 -29.02 32.24
N GLY A 177 -15.44 -28.32 31.27
CA GLY A 177 -16.58 -28.90 30.54
C GLY A 177 -16.19 -29.92 29.47
N VAL A 178 -14.91 -30.03 29.11
CA VAL A 178 -14.41 -30.94 28.07
C VAL A 178 -13.78 -32.20 28.69
N CYS A 179 -12.74 -32.05 29.53
CA CYS A 179 -12.03 -33.18 30.12
C CYS A 179 -12.54 -33.57 31.52
N ASN A 180 -13.53 -32.89 32.07
CA ASN A 180 -14.11 -33.08 33.40
C ASN A 180 -13.15 -32.92 34.59
N THR A 181 -11.93 -32.45 34.36
CA THR A 181 -10.93 -32.22 35.42
C THR A 181 -11.38 -31.11 36.35
N LYS A 182 -11.26 -31.35 37.65
CA LYS A 182 -11.50 -30.34 38.70
C LYS A 182 -10.18 -29.67 39.09
N VAL A 183 -10.20 -28.36 39.32
CA VAL A 183 -9.04 -27.54 39.66
C VAL A 183 -9.29 -26.81 40.98
N CYS A 184 -8.27 -26.63 41.80
CA CYS A 184 -8.40 -25.86 43.03
C CYS A 184 -8.54 -24.37 42.73
N PRO A 185 -9.52 -23.66 43.28
CA PRO A 185 -9.71 -22.22 43.05
C PRO A 185 -8.62 -21.34 43.66
N GLU A 186 -7.89 -21.83 44.65
CA GLU A 186 -6.88 -21.05 45.36
C GLU A 186 -5.48 -21.19 44.78
N CYS A 187 -4.98 -22.42 44.60
CA CYS A 187 -3.63 -22.67 44.11
C CYS A 187 -3.54 -23.04 42.61
N PHE A 188 -4.67 -23.23 41.92
CA PHE A 188 -4.79 -23.59 40.50
C PHE A 188 -4.24 -24.97 40.11
N VAL A 189 -3.93 -25.83 41.05
CA VAL A 189 -3.46 -27.21 40.83
C VAL A 189 -4.65 -28.13 40.55
N ILE A 190 -4.43 -29.15 39.70
CA ILE A 190 -5.44 -30.18 39.36
C ILE A 190 -5.71 -31.01 40.59
N LYS A 191 -7.00 -31.20 40.94
CA LYS A 191 -7.42 -32.08 42.02
C LYS A 191 -7.56 -33.51 41.53
N ASN A 192 -6.86 -34.47 42.17
CA ASN A 192 -7.10 -35.91 41.97
C ASN A 192 -8.42 -36.30 42.60
N LYS A 193 -9.08 -37.34 42.06
CA LYS A 193 -10.46 -37.69 42.45
C LYS A 193 -10.61 -38.23 43.86
N ASP A 194 -9.53 -38.76 44.45
CA ASP A 194 -9.59 -39.60 45.65
C ASP A 194 -8.80 -39.07 46.87
N GLU A 195 -8.27 -37.83 46.83
CA GLU A 195 -7.49 -37.25 47.94
C GLU A 195 -7.98 -35.85 48.34
N GLU A 196 -8.02 -35.59 49.67
CA GLU A 196 -8.22 -34.23 50.19
C GLU A 196 -7.04 -33.35 49.81
N HIS A 197 -7.27 -32.40 48.89
CA HIS A 197 -6.27 -31.49 48.38
C HIS A 197 -5.90 -30.45 49.45
N LYS A 198 -4.66 -30.52 49.98
CA LYS A 198 -4.06 -29.47 50.79
C LYS A 198 -3.16 -28.59 49.94
N CYS A 199 -3.47 -27.28 49.87
CA CYS A 199 -2.69 -26.33 49.11
C CYS A 199 -1.29 -26.17 49.70
N ASN A 200 -0.23 -26.32 48.91
CA ASN A 200 1.14 -26.00 49.29
C ASN A 200 1.33 -24.49 49.37
N LYS A 201 2.14 -24.01 50.33
CA LYS A 201 2.42 -22.56 50.50
C LYS A 201 3.06 -21.93 49.25
N ASP A 202 3.94 -22.64 48.56
CA ASP A 202 4.62 -22.18 47.38
C ASP A 202 3.68 -22.06 46.16
N ASP A 203 2.73 -22.99 46.02
CA ASP A 203 1.70 -22.95 45.00
C ASP A 203 0.70 -21.82 45.22
N LEU A 204 0.37 -21.51 46.48
CA LEU A 204 -0.47 -20.38 46.87
C LEU A 204 0.23 -19.04 46.56
N ALA A 205 1.50 -18.89 46.92
CA ALA A 205 2.30 -17.71 46.65
C ALA A 205 2.45 -17.49 45.12
N SER A 206 2.71 -18.56 44.39
CA SER A 206 2.78 -18.54 42.90
C SER A 206 1.44 -18.16 42.27
N ALA A 207 0.34 -18.70 42.77
CA ALA A 207 -1.01 -18.37 42.28
C ALA A 207 -1.40 -16.91 42.56
N GLU A 208 -1.00 -16.37 43.72
CA GLU A 208 -1.20 -14.96 44.06
C GLU A 208 -0.35 -14.02 43.20
N ALA A 209 0.94 -14.33 42.98
CA ALA A 209 1.81 -13.58 42.11
C ALA A 209 1.25 -13.57 40.68
N ILE A 210 0.81 -14.72 40.16
CA ILE A 210 0.18 -14.83 38.82
C ILE A 210 -1.12 -14.01 38.78
N LYS A 211 -1.94 -14.00 39.83
CA LYS A 211 -3.18 -13.21 39.89
C LYS A 211 -2.89 -11.70 39.84
N LYS A 212 -1.84 -11.27 40.57
CA LYS A 212 -1.49 -9.85 40.76
C LYS A 212 -0.74 -9.26 39.54
N GLU A 213 0.18 -10.03 38.97
CA GLU A 213 1.12 -9.54 37.96
C GLU A 213 0.70 -9.85 36.51
N THR A 214 -0.31 -10.69 36.29
CA THR A 214 -0.74 -11.10 34.97
C THR A 214 -2.22 -10.86 34.71
N ARG A 215 -2.56 -10.60 33.42
CA ARG A 215 -3.95 -10.59 32.93
C ARG A 215 -4.16 -11.63 31.84
N ALA A 216 -5.34 -12.22 31.82
CA ALA A 216 -5.72 -13.16 30.78
C ALA A 216 -6.05 -12.40 29.46
N CYS A 217 -5.53 -12.88 28.33
CA CYS A 217 -5.92 -12.38 27.02
C CYS A 217 -7.43 -12.60 26.79
N PRO A 218 -8.19 -11.59 26.37
CA PRO A 218 -9.64 -11.71 26.17
C PRO A 218 -10.04 -12.60 24.99
N SER A 219 -9.07 -13.08 24.20
CA SER A 219 -9.32 -13.96 23.05
C SER A 219 -8.97 -15.42 23.32
N CYS A 220 -7.75 -15.69 23.79
CA CYS A 220 -7.25 -17.05 23.99
C CYS A 220 -7.05 -17.46 25.46
N GLY A 221 -7.29 -16.56 26.42
CA GLY A 221 -7.19 -16.85 27.86
C GLY A 221 -5.77 -17.02 28.40
N ILE A 222 -4.73 -16.98 27.55
CA ILE A 222 -3.33 -17.05 28.00
C ILE A 222 -3.02 -15.84 28.88
N ARG A 223 -2.33 -16.09 29.98
CA ARG A 223 -1.93 -15.04 30.92
C ARG A 223 -0.68 -14.31 30.40
N ILE A 224 -0.77 -12.99 30.35
CA ILE A 224 0.27 -12.09 29.92
C ILE A 224 0.68 -11.22 31.09
N TYR A 225 1.97 -10.98 31.26
CA TYR A 225 2.51 -10.04 32.23
C TYR A 225 2.99 -8.76 31.55
N LYS A 226 2.97 -7.67 32.29
CA LYS A 226 3.41 -6.36 31.80
C LYS A 226 4.70 -5.96 32.50
N ILE A 227 5.78 -5.78 31.74
CA ILE A 227 7.08 -5.34 32.27
C ILE A 227 7.08 -3.83 32.45
N SER A 228 6.70 -3.08 31.40
CA SER A 228 6.61 -1.62 31.38
C SER A 228 5.79 -1.16 30.16
N GLY A 229 5.47 0.12 30.06
CA GLY A 229 4.87 0.72 28.84
C GLY A 229 3.38 1.06 28.92
N CYS A 230 2.73 1.29 27.78
CA CYS A 230 1.36 1.79 27.65
C CYS A 230 0.27 0.76 28.04
N ASP A 231 -0.99 1.20 28.07
CA ASP A 231 -2.13 0.34 28.41
C ASP A 231 -2.46 -0.70 27.33
N GLN A 232 -2.05 -0.48 26.07
CA GLN A 232 -2.33 -1.39 24.98
C GLN A 232 -1.35 -2.58 24.98
N MET A 233 -1.88 -3.78 25.19
CA MET A 233 -1.14 -5.04 25.19
C MET A 233 -1.39 -5.82 23.90
N TRP A 234 -0.41 -6.62 23.52
CA TRP A 234 -0.47 -7.52 22.35
C TRP A 234 -0.25 -8.96 22.79
N CYS A 235 -1.17 -9.83 22.47
CA CYS A 235 -1.02 -11.26 22.76
C CYS A 235 -0.13 -11.91 21.70
N THR A 236 1.03 -12.41 22.09
CA THR A 236 1.98 -13.08 21.18
C THR A 236 1.50 -14.45 20.69
N SER A 237 0.49 -15.04 21.34
CA SER A 237 -0.06 -16.35 20.97
C SER A 237 -1.21 -16.27 19.97
N CYS A 238 -2.18 -15.37 20.18
CA CYS A 238 -3.36 -15.26 19.27
C CYS A 238 -3.41 -13.94 18.50
N HIS A 239 -2.38 -13.10 18.61
CA HIS A 239 -2.18 -11.85 17.87
C HIS A 239 -3.31 -10.82 18.04
N VAL A 240 -3.97 -10.80 19.20
CA VAL A 240 -5.03 -9.84 19.53
C VAL A 240 -4.50 -8.74 20.44
N ALA A 241 -4.82 -7.49 20.10
CA ALA A 241 -4.56 -6.34 20.96
C ALA A 241 -5.68 -6.15 21.99
N PHE A 242 -5.33 -5.79 23.22
CA PHE A 242 -6.29 -5.54 24.30
C PHE A 242 -5.75 -4.50 25.29
N SER A 243 -6.65 -3.85 26.03
CA SER A 243 -6.29 -2.90 27.08
C SER A 243 -5.90 -3.65 28.37
N TRP A 244 -4.74 -3.33 28.93
CA TRP A 244 -4.29 -3.90 30.20
C TRP A 244 -5.22 -3.54 31.36
N ARG A 245 -5.73 -2.30 31.39
CA ARG A 245 -6.58 -1.80 32.45
C ARG A 245 -7.98 -2.43 32.45
N THR A 246 -8.61 -2.53 31.27
CA THR A 246 -9.99 -3.00 31.14
C THR A 246 -10.11 -4.48 30.82
N GLY A 247 -9.07 -5.10 30.23
CA GLY A 247 -9.10 -6.48 29.73
C GLY A 247 -9.92 -6.67 28.45
N LEU A 248 -10.40 -5.59 27.82
CA LEU A 248 -11.21 -5.64 26.60
C LEU A 248 -10.36 -5.58 25.33
N LYS A 249 -10.83 -6.20 24.25
CA LYS A 249 -10.18 -6.12 22.93
C LYS A 249 -10.16 -4.69 22.44
N VAL A 250 -9.04 -4.27 21.84
CA VAL A 250 -8.87 -2.96 21.24
C VAL A 250 -8.98 -3.10 19.72
N ASN A 251 -9.96 -2.41 19.13
CA ASN A 251 -10.15 -2.32 17.70
C ASN A 251 -9.63 -0.95 17.24
N GLY A 252 -8.50 -0.92 16.51
CA GLY A 252 -7.89 0.32 16.03
C GLY A 252 -6.40 0.17 15.76
N VAL A 253 -5.69 1.31 15.70
CA VAL A 253 -4.24 1.31 15.47
C VAL A 253 -3.51 0.69 16.67
N ILE A 254 -2.66 -0.31 16.39
CA ILE A 254 -1.90 -1.02 17.41
C ILE A 254 -0.52 -0.37 17.53
N HIS A 255 -0.18 0.11 18.75
CA HIS A 255 1.09 0.80 19.04
C HIS A 255 2.07 -0.07 19.84
N ASN A 256 1.79 -1.37 20.00
CA ASN A 256 2.60 -2.26 20.84
C ASN A 256 3.87 -2.72 20.10
N PRO A 257 5.08 -2.64 20.70
CA PRO A 257 6.33 -3.06 20.07
C PRO A 257 6.37 -4.52 19.61
N HIS A 258 5.74 -5.43 20.34
CA HIS A 258 5.67 -6.86 20.01
C HIS A 258 4.80 -7.12 18.77
N PHE A 259 3.79 -6.30 18.50
CA PHE A 259 3.02 -6.33 17.27
C PHE A 259 3.92 -6.01 16.07
N TYR A 260 4.73 -4.95 16.18
CA TYR A 260 5.64 -4.56 15.09
C TYR A 260 6.80 -5.54 14.89
N ALA A 261 7.29 -6.18 15.97
CA ALA A 261 8.26 -7.26 15.87
C ALA A 261 7.68 -8.45 15.10
N TRP A 262 6.51 -8.91 15.50
CA TRP A 262 5.79 -9.98 14.80
C TRP A 262 5.51 -9.67 13.33
N GLN A 263 5.14 -8.42 13.01
CA GLN A 263 4.94 -7.98 11.62
C GLN A 263 6.23 -8.01 10.80
N ARG A 264 7.37 -7.64 11.39
CA ARG A 264 8.68 -7.69 10.71
C ARG A 264 9.09 -9.13 10.41
N ASP A 265 8.89 -10.03 11.38
CA ASP A 265 9.25 -11.45 11.25
C ASP A 265 8.38 -12.18 10.21
N ASN A 266 7.15 -11.69 9.98
CA ASN A 266 6.24 -12.23 8.96
C ASN A 266 6.25 -11.44 7.64
N ASN A 267 7.35 -10.77 7.29
CA ASN A 267 7.56 -10.01 6.05
C ASN A 267 6.56 -8.86 5.80
N ASN A 268 5.81 -8.44 6.80
CA ASN A 268 4.94 -7.27 6.71
C ASN A 268 5.73 -6.03 7.15
N ASN A 269 6.37 -5.36 6.22
CA ASN A 269 7.19 -4.16 6.41
C ASN A 269 6.33 -2.94 6.81
N ILE A 270 5.68 -2.99 7.97
CA ILE A 270 4.93 -1.86 8.54
C ILE A 270 5.78 -1.23 9.63
N GLN A 271 6.23 -0.01 9.36
CA GLN A 271 6.96 0.80 10.33
C GLN A 271 6.05 1.22 11.49
N ASN A 272 6.60 1.20 12.70
CA ASN A 272 5.92 1.70 13.89
C ASN A 272 5.56 3.18 13.71
N PRO A 273 4.29 3.61 13.77
CA PRO A 273 3.89 5.01 13.58
C PRO A 273 4.48 6.01 14.58
N GLY A 274 5.12 5.54 15.64
CA GLY A 274 5.74 6.38 16.66
C GLY A 274 7.26 6.25 16.76
N ALA A 275 7.89 5.35 15.99
CA ALA A 275 9.35 5.25 15.98
C ALA A 275 9.92 6.21 14.93
N GLN A 276 10.59 7.26 15.34
CA GLN A 276 11.50 8.00 14.47
C GLN A 276 12.64 7.06 14.07
N ILE A 277 12.48 6.39 12.93
CA ILE A 277 13.62 5.77 12.27
C ILE A 277 14.37 6.91 11.60
N CYS A 278 15.68 7.03 11.82
CA CYS A 278 16.52 7.95 11.06
C CYS A 278 16.22 7.81 9.56
N GLY A 279 15.61 8.85 8.95
CA GLY A 279 15.21 8.87 7.54
C GLY A 279 13.71 8.67 7.24
N GLY A 280 12.82 8.50 8.24
CA GLY A 280 11.36 8.47 8.05
C GLY A 280 10.74 9.85 7.78
N VAL A 281 9.54 9.87 7.19
CA VAL A 281 8.78 11.13 7.00
C VAL A 281 8.58 11.80 8.37
N PRO A 282 8.93 13.09 8.53
CA PRO A 282 8.65 13.83 9.77
C PRO A 282 7.16 13.75 10.12
N THR A 283 6.82 13.65 11.40
CA THR A 283 5.40 13.64 11.80
C THR A 283 4.75 14.98 11.45
N PHE A 284 3.42 14.98 11.30
CA PHE A 284 2.69 16.22 11.08
C PHE A 284 2.93 17.23 12.20
N GLN A 285 3.10 16.76 13.43
CA GLN A 285 3.40 17.58 14.60
C GLN A 285 4.77 18.23 14.46
N ASN A 286 5.82 17.48 14.08
CA ASN A 286 7.17 18.03 13.86
C ASN A 286 7.17 19.16 12.82
N ILE A 287 6.55 18.92 11.66
CA ILE A 287 6.45 19.94 10.60
C ILE A 287 5.65 21.16 11.06
N ARG A 288 4.56 20.95 11.79
CA ARG A 288 3.75 22.02 12.33
C ARG A 288 4.54 22.88 13.33
N GLU A 289 5.27 22.24 14.23
CA GLU A 289 6.11 22.90 15.24
C GLU A 289 7.26 23.65 14.59
N SER A 290 8.00 23.05 13.67
CA SER A 290 9.09 23.70 12.94
C SER A 290 8.60 24.93 12.17
N MET A 291 7.51 24.81 11.43
CA MET A 291 6.92 25.93 10.67
C MET A 291 6.29 27.00 11.56
N HIS A 292 5.86 26.64 12.77
CA HIS A 292 5.39 27.60 13.76
C HIS A 292 6.56 28.32 14.43
N ALA A 293 7.61 27.58 14.77
CA ALA A 293 8.82 28.12 15.39
C ALA A 293 9.50 29.16 14.49
N VAL A 294 9.61 28.93 13.16
CA VAL A 294 10.11 29.94 12.21
C VAL A 294 9.37 31.27 12.36
N ARG A 295 8.04 31.22 12.46
CA ARG A 295 7.22 32.43 12.59
C ARG A 295 7.38 33.13 13.93
N GLN A 296 7.80 32.43 14.99
CA GLN A 296 7.98 32.97 16.32
C GLN A 296 9.37 33.56 16.54
N THR A 297 10.32 33.36 15.61
CA THR A 297 11.64 33.98 15.72
C THR A 297 11.52 35.50 15.63
N SER A 298 12.36 36.18 16.37
CA SER A 298 12.47 37.64 16.32
C SER A 298 12.72 38.11 14.88
N THR A 299 13.62 37.43 14.15
CA THR A 299 13.90 37.72 12.73
C THR A 299 12.63 37.71 11.88
N PHE A 300 11.76 36.71 12.03
CA PHE A 300 10.53 36.64 11.24
C PHE A 300 9.49 37.70 11.66
N ILE A 301 9.42 38.01 12.94
CA ILE A 301 8.48 39.00 13.49
C ILE A 301 8.78 40.39 12.93
N TYR A 302 10.05 40.80 12.94
CA TYR A 302 10.48 42.13 12.56
C TYR A 302 10.79 42.31 11.06
N LEU A 303 11.40 41.29 10.42
CA LEU A 303 11.87 41.36 9.03
C LEU A 303 11.09 40.51 8.05
N GLY A 304 10.26 39.58 8.54
CA GLY A 304 9.62 38.57 7.71
C GLY A 304 8.64 39.12 6.67
N GLU A 305 7.95 40.24 6.96
CA GLU A 305 7.00 40.81 6.00
C GLU A 305 7.73 41.39 4.78
N ASP A 306 8.82 42.15 4.98
CA ASP A 306 9.61 42.74 3.90
C ASP A 306 10.37 41.71 3.09
N VAL A 307 10.97 40.72 3.76
CA VAL A 307 11.68 39.61 3.10
C VAL A 307 10.71 38.80 2.22
N ILE A 308 9.54 38.45 2.74
CA ILE A 308 8.53 37.72 1.98
C ILE A 308 8.07 38.56 0.79
N GLN A 309 7.79 39.87 1.00
CA GLN A 309 7.35 40.78 -0.07
C GLN A 309 8.39 40.82 -1.21
N ASN A 310 9.66 40.99 -0.87
CA ASN A 310 10.76 41.13 -1.84
C ASN A 310 11.05 39.82 -2.58
N LEU A 311 11.06 38.68 -1.87
CA LEU A 311 11.29 37.37 -2.47
C LEU A 311 10.16 36.94 -3.45
N PHE A 312 8.93 37.32 -3.16
CA PHE A 312 7.77 36.84 -3.88
C PHE A 312 7.24 37.78 -4.97
N ASN A 313 7.57 39.09 -4.90
CA ASN A 313 7.24 40.02 -5.99
C ASN A 313 8.10 39.82 -7.23
N ASN A 314 9.29 39.23 -7.09
CA ASN A 314 10.28 39.10 -8.15
C ASN A 314 10.33 37.68 -8.77
N ASN A 315 9.41 36.78 -8.40
CA ASN A 315 9.49 35.39 -8.84
C ASN A 315 8.15 34.83 -9.31
N GLU A 316 7.98 34.66 -10.62
CA GLU A 316 6.75 34.17 -11.27
C GLU A 316 6.32 32.75 -10.83
N ASP A 317 7.25 31.92 -10.40
CA ASP A 317 6.98 30.54 -9.96
C ASP A 317 6.11 30.45 -8.69
N TRP A 318 6.05 31.51 -7.89
CA TRP A 318 5.20 31.59 -6.69
C TRP A 318 3.76 32.01 -6.95
N ILE A 319 3.47 32.56 -8.12
CA ILE A 319 2.12 33.01 -8.52
C ILE A 319 1.11 31.89 -8.40
N ARG A 320 1.54 30.65 -8.50
CA ARG A 320 0.67 29.47 -8.42
C ARG A 320 0.03 29.26 -7.04
N TYR A 321 0.70 29.68 -5.97
CA TYR A 321 0.25 29.52 -4.58
C TYR A 321 -0.33 30.80 -3.99
N THR A 322 -0.12 31.91 -4.66
CA THR A 322 -0.57 33.22 -4.19
C THR A 322 -1.03 34.05 -5.39
N ALA A 323 -2.25 34.59 -5.34
CA ALA A 323 -2.67 35.56 -6.34
C ALA A 323 -1.81 36.84 -6.23
N PRO A 324 -1.50 37.53 -7.35
CA PRO A 324 -0.73 38.77 -7.34
C PRO A 324 -1.31 39.80 -6.33
N GLY A 325 -0.44 40.52 -5.61
CA GLY A 325 -0.83 41.57 -4.68
C GLY A 325 -1.34 41.10 -3.30
N ARG A 326 -1.09 39.83 -2.89
CA ARG A 326 -1.47 39.35 -1.56
C ARG A 326 -0.52 39.84 -0.47
N LYS A 327 -1.09 40.19 0.68
CA LYS A 327 -0.33 40.58 1.88
C LYS A 327 0.58 39.44 2.37
N PRO A 328 1.78 39.70 2.91
CA PRO A 328 2.78 38.70 3.36
C PRO A 328 2.21 37.61 4.27
N LYS A 329 1.32 37.95 5.20
CA LYS A 329 0.63 36.97 6.07
C LYS A 329 -0.18 35.90 5.29
N LYS A 330 -0.74 36.26 4.14
CA LYS A 330 -1.48 35.32 3.27
C LYS A 330 -0.52 34.44 2.47
N ILE A 331 0.64 34.97 2.07
CA ILE A 331 1.70 34.21 1.40
C ILE A 331 2.23 33.12 2.34
N TRP A 332 2.64 33.49 3.55
CA TRP A 332 3.12 32.51 4.54
C TRP A 332 2.08 31.42 4.85
N ARG A 333 0.82 31.78 4.96
CA ARG A 333 -0.28 30.80 5.12
C ARG A 333 -0.35 29.85 3.92
N GLY A 334 -0.16 30.36 2.70
CA GLY A 334 -0.10 29.58 1.47
C GLY A 334 1.03 28.54 1.49
N ILE A 335 2.24 28.97 1.86
CA ILE A 335 3.43 28.11 2.00
C ILE A 335 3.14 26.96 2.99
N LYS A 336 2.68 27.30 4.20
CA LYS A 336 2.34 26.29 5.23
C LYS A 336 1.30 25.30 4.74
N ASN A 337 0.23 25.78 4.12
CA ASN A 337 -0.83 24.90 3.62
C ASN A 337 -0.30 23.95 2.53
N THR A 338 0.60 24.41 1.68
CA THR A 338 1.24 23.58 0.67
C THR A 338 2.07 22.47 1.32
N ILE A 339 2.92 22.81 2.30
CA ILE A 339 3.74 21.83 3.03
C ILE A 339 2.85 20.82 3.78
N TYR A 340 1.76 21.27 4.40
CA TYR A 340 0.80 20.39 5.08
C TYR A 340 0.08 19.44 4.12
N ASN A 341 -0.28 19.93 2.92
CA ASN A 341 -0.85 19.07 1.88
C ASN A 341 0.18 18.07 1.36
N MET A 342 1.43 18.48 1.17
CA MET A 342 2.53 17.59 0.80
C MET A 342 2.70 16.46 1.84
N HIS A 343 2.71 16.81 3.14
CA HIS A 343 2.79 15.82 4.20
C HIS A 343 1.61 14.83 4.16
N ARG A 344 0.37 15.32 4.07
CA ARG A 344 -0.82 14.45 3.97
C ARG A 344 -0.73 13.54 2.76
N GLY A 345 -0.31 14.08 1.61
CA GLY A 345 -0.10 13.32 0.38
C GLY A 345 0.96 12.24 0.53
N ALA A 346 2.10 12.56 1.18
CA ALA A 346 3.17 11.61 1.44
C ALA A 346 2.69 10.45 2.34
N MET A 347 1.98 10.77 3.43
CA MET A 347 1.42 9.76 4.34
C MET A 347 0.40 8.86 3.65
N HIS A 348 -0.51 9.44 2.85
CA HIS A 348 -1.46 8.66 2.07
C HIS A 348 -0.77 7.79 1.01
N LEU A 349 0.20 8.35 0.29
CA LEU A 349 0.95 7.60 -0.72
C LEU A 349 1.69 6.42 -0.09
N GLN A 350 2.39 6.62 1.02
CA GLN A 350 3.19 5.58 1.66
C GLN A 350 2.33 4.50 2.34
N HIS A 351 1.38 4.90 3.20
CA HIS A 351 0.65 3.96 4.06
C HIS A 351 -0.64 3.41 3.45
N VAL A 352 -1.13 3.98 2.36
CA VAL A 352 -2.35 3.50 1.70
C VAL A 352 -2.05 2.98 0.30
N THR A 353 -1.43 3.82 -0.54
CA THR A 353 -1.25 3.47 -1.96
C THR A 353 -0.11 2.49 -2.16
N LEU A 354 1.08 2.78 -1.63
CA LEU A 354 2.25 1.92 -1.79
C LEU A 354 2.09 0.59 -1.06
N ASP A 355 1.57 0.59 0.17
CA ASP A 355 1.34 -0.64 0.92
C ASP A 355 0.35 -1.58 0.22
N ARG A 356 -0.72 -1.02 -0.36
CA ARG A 356 -1.65 -1.79 -1.18
C ARG A 356 -0.98 -2.35 -2.43
N LEU A 357 -0.25 -1.51 -3.18
CA LEU A 357 0.40 -1.93 -4.42
C LEU A 357 1.53 -2.91 -4.18
N ARG A 358 2.32 -2.74 -3.12
CA ARG A 358 3.36 -3.69 -2.73
C ARG A 358 2.78 -5.05 -2.43
N ARG A 359 1.73 -5.12 -1.62
CA ARG A 359 1.02 -6.39 -1.36
C ARG A 359 0.48 -7.02 -2.64
N ASP A 360 -0.12 -6.22 -3.51
CA ASP A 360 -0.65 -6.69 -4.80
C ASP A 360 0.44 -7.18 -5.77
N CYS A 361 1.69 -6.75 -5.58
CA CYS A 361 2.84 -7.10 -6.43
C CYS A 361 3.82 -8.09 -5.78
N GLN A 362 3.69 -8.39 -4.47
CA GLN A 362 4.59 -9.32 -3.76
C GLN A 362 4.41 -10.76 -4.20
N HIS A 363 3.21 -11.16 -4.56
CA HIS A 363 2.90 -12.51 -4.98
C HIS A 363 2.64 -12.54 -6.48
N GLU A 364 3.15 -13.58 -7.15
CA GLU A 364 2.71 -13.89 -8.51
C GLU A 364 1.18 -14.01 -8.53
N VAL A 365 0.59 -13.69 -9.68
CA VAL A 365 -0.86 -13.74 -9.83
C VAL A 365 -1.34 -15.14 -9.51
N GLU A 366 -1.99 -15.32 -8.38
CA GLU A 366 -2.55 -16.60 -7.98
C GLU A 366 -3.75 -16.93 -8.86
N ASN A 367 -3.64 -18.02 -9.61
CA ASN A 367 -4.64 -18.46 -10.59
C ASN A 367 -5.29 -19.80 -10.20
N GLU A 368 -5.21 -20.16 -8.92
CA GLU A 368 -5.76 -21.41 -8.39
C GLU A 368 -7.24 -21.56 -8.72
N ASP A 369 -8.01 -20.50 -8.54
CA ASP A 369 -9.44 -20.48 -8.88
C ASP A 369 -9.72 -20.78 -10.36
N LEU A 370 -8.86 -20.30 -11.27
CA LEU A 370 -8.99 -20.57 -12.70
C LEU A 370 -8.61 -22.01 -13.03
N ARG A 371 -7.57 -22.54 -12.39
CA ARG A 371 -7.19 -23.95 -12.56
C ARG A 371 -8.30 -24.88 -12.11
N ILE A 372 -8.89 -24.63 -10.93
CA ILE A 372 -10.02 -25.40 -10.40
C ILE A 372 -11.19 -25.35 -11.38
N LYS A 373 -11.63 -24.17 -11.82
CA LYS A 373 -12.74 -24.00 -12.77
C LYS A 373 -12.50 -24.69 -14.10
N PHE A 374 -11.26 -24.63 -14.61
CA PHE A 374 -10.89 -25.29 -15.85
C PHE A 374 -10.93 -26.82 -15.71
N ILE A 375 -10.35 -27.36 -14.64
CA ILE A 375 -10.38 -28.82 -14.37
C ILE A 375 -11.81 -29.30 -14.13
N CYS A 376 -12.66 -28.47 -13.51
CA CYS A 376 -14.11 -28.77 -13.35
C CYS A 376 -14.94 -28.58 -14.63
N LYS A 377 -14.32 -28.14 -15.74
CA LYS A 377 -14.97 -27.83 -17.03
C LYS A 377 -16.02 -26.71 -16.99
N GLU A 378 -15.87 -25.79 -16.01
CA GLU A 378 -16.73 -24.61 -15.90
C GLU A 378 -16.31 -23.50 -16.88
N ILE A 379 -15.05 -23.49 -17.31
CA ILE A 379 -14.52 -22.56 -18.30
C ILE A 379 -13.80 -23.31 -19.42
N THR A 380 -13.83 -22.73 -20.61
CA THR A 380 -13.11 -23.26 -21.78
C THR A 380 -11.64 -22.84 -21.74
N GLU A 381 -10.78 -23.52 -22.52
CA GLU A 381 -9.36 -23.17 -22.66
C GLU A 381 -9.17 -21.71 -23.11
N ASP A 382 -9.91 -21.27 -24.12
CA ASP A 382 -9.85 -19.88 -24.59
C ASP A 382 -10.32 -18.88 -23.53
N GLY A 383 -11.35 -19.25 -22.75
CA GLY A 383 -11.81 -18.47 -21.60
C GLY A 383 -10.75 -18.33 -20.51
N MET A 384 -10.05 -19.42 -20.18
CA MET A 384 -8.92 -19.41 -19.25
C MET A 384 -7.76 -18.55 -19.78
N LYS A 385 -7.32 -18.76 -21.02
CA LYS A 385 -6.25 -17.98 -21.66
C LYS A 385 -6.53 -16.46 -21.67
N LYS A 386 -7.77 -16.07 -21.99
CA LYS A 386 -8.20 -14.66 -21.96
C LYS A 386 -8.15 -14.08 -20.54
N THR A 387 -8.58 -14.84 -19.55
CA THR A 387 -8.60 -14.38 -18.15
C THR A 387 -7.20 -14.27 -17.58
N LEU A 388 -6.33 -15.27 -17.83
CA LEU A 388 -4.92 -15.24 -17.47
C LEU A 388 -4.22 -13.99 -18.04
N MET A 389 -4.41 -13.73 -19.33
CA MET A 389 -3.83 -12.56 -19.98
C MET A 389 -4.34 -11.24 -19.40
N LYS A 390 -5.64 -11.18 -19.02
CA LYS A 390 -6.23 -10.01 -18.35
C LYS A 390 -5.62 -9.79 -16.97
N ARG A 391 -5.46 -10.84 -16.17
CA ARG A 391 -4.83 -10.79 -14.84
C ARG A 391 -3.37 -10.40 -14.93
N ASN A 392 -2.61 -11.05 -15.81
CA ASN A 392 -1.20 -10.72 -16.03
C ASN A 392 -1.01 -9.26 -16.46
N LYS A 393 -1.83 -8.78 -17.40
CA LYS A 393 -1.83 -7.38 -17.83
C LYS A 393 -2.13 -6.40 -16.69
N ALA A 394 -3.06 -6.75 -15.80
CA ALA A 394 -3.39 -5.93 -14.62
C ALA A 394 -2.24 -5.92 -13.61
N PHE A 395 -1.60 -7.07 -13.39
CA PHE A 395 -0.44 -7.20 -12.53
C PHE A 395 0.76 -6.39 -13.07
N GLU A 396 1.12 -6.56 -14.33
CA GLU A 396 2.19 -5.79 -14.98
C GLU A 396 1.96 -4.27 -14.86
N LYS A 397 0.71 -3.81 -15.05
CA LYS A 397 0.36 -2.40 -14.87
C LYS A 397 0.62 -1.93 -13.43
N LYS A 398 0.20 -2.70 -12.43
CA LYS A 398 0.41 -2.36 -11.02
C LYS A 398 1.89 -2.31 -10.69
N HIS A 399 2.65 -3.28 -11.16
CA HIS A 399 4.10 -3.36 -10.94
C HIS A 399 4.83 -2.16 -11.57
N THR A 400 4.49 -1.80 -12.81
CA THR A 400 5.08 -0.63 -13.47
C THR A 400 4.70 0.68 -12.76
N ALA A 401 3.44 0.80 -12.30
CA ALA A 401 2.99 1.97 -11.57
C ALA A 401 3.62 2.08 -10.18
N LEU A 402 3.89 0.95 -9.51
CA LEU A 402 4.53 0.90 -8.20
C LEU A 402 5.86 1.65 -8.22
N ASN A 403 6.74 1.40 -9.21
CA ASN A 403 8.03 2.07 -9.34
C ASN A 403 7.90 3.59 -9.44
N VAL A 404 6.87 4.08 -10.14
CA VAL A 404 6.62 5.53 -10.29
C VAL A 404 6.14 6.14 -8.96
N TYR A 405 5.25 5.45 -8.25
CA TYR A 405 4.79 5.92 -6.95
C TYR A 405 5.88 5.84 -5.86
N GLU A 406 6.76 4.83 -5.93
CA GLU A 406 7.91 4.72 -5.03
C GLU A 406 8.89 5.87 -5.21
N LEU A 407 9.21 6.22 -6.47
CA LEU A 407 10.01 7.41 -6.77
C LEU A 407 9.38 8.67 -6.17
N MET A 408 8.07 8.86 -6.37
CA MET A 408 7.38 10.03 -5.82
C MET A 408 7.39 10.02 -4.29
N GLY A 409 7.15 8.87 -3.66
CA GLY A 409 7.17 8.70 -2.20
C GLY A 409 8.54 9.00 -1.59
N ALA A 410 9.62 8.53 -2.23
CA ALA A 410 10.99 8.78 -1.81
C ALA A 410 11.33 10.28 -1.85
N VAL A 411 11.02 10.94 -2.98
CA VAL A 411 11.30 12.39 -3.13
C VAL A 411 10.41 13.23 -2.19
N MET A 412 9.15 12.85 -1.98
CA MET A 412 8.30 13.54 -0.99
C MET A 412 8.90 13.45 0.41
N THR A 413 9.41 12.30 0.79
CA THR A 413 10.05 12.09 2.10
C THR A 413 11.30 12.95 2.25
N GLU A 414 12.21 12.91 1.27
CA GLU A 414 13.44 13.70 1.25
C GLU A 414 13.15 15.21 1.37
N VAL A 415 12.22 15.70 0.57
CA VAL A 415 11.82 17.11 0.57
C VAL A 415 11.21 17.53 1.92
N LEU A 416 10.35 16.70 2.51
CA LEU A 416 9.74 17.02 3.82
C LEU A 416 10.76 17.01 4.95
N ILE A 417 11.74 16.10 4.92
CA ILE A 417 12.86 16.07 5.87
C ILE A 417 13.68 17.35 5.73
N THR A 418 14.05 17.71 4.51
CA THR A 418 14.85 18.91 4.23
C THR A 418 14.13 20.17 4.69
N ILE A 419 12.84 20.33 4.37
CA ILE A 419 12.04 21.49 4.81
C ILE A 419 11.95 21.54 6.33
N ASN A 420 11.70 20.41 6.99
CA ASN A 420 11.60 20.33 8.44
C ASN A 420 12.91 20.72 9.12
N ASN A 421 14.03 20.17 8.65
CA ASN A 421 15.36 20.46 9.20
C ASN A 421 15.75 21.92 8.97
N THR A 422 15.55 22.44 7.76
CA THR A 422 15.81 23.86 7.44
C THR A 422 15.01 24.79 8.34
N ALA A 423 13.72 24.51 8.55
CA ALA A 423 12.87 25.31 9.42
C ALA A 423 13.30 25.22 10.90
N TYR A 424 13.65 24.02 11.35
CA TYR A 424 14.11 23.76 12.71
C TYR A 424 15.46 24.47 13.00
N GLU A 425 16.44 24.29 12.14
CA GLU A 425 17.77 24.92 12.26
C GLU A 425 17.67 26.45 12.25
N PHE A 426 16.86 26.99 11.32
CA PHE A 426 16.63 28.44 11.28
C PHE A 426 16.02 28.92 12.60
N SER A 427 14.99 28.27 13.12
CA SER A 427 14.32 28.69 14.35
C SER A 427 15.22 28.62 15.59
N ARG A 428 16.14 27.62 15.61
CA ARG A 428 17.12 27.47 16.70
C ARG A 428 18.18 28.57 16.72
N ASN A 429 18.65 28.97 15.53
CA ASN A 429 19.83 29.85 15.39
C ASN A 429 19.47 31.32 15.26
N ASN A 430 18.20 31.70 15.12
CA ASN A 430 17.77 33.08 14.84
C ASN A 430 16.72 33.58 15.85
N ASN A 431 16.91 33.25 17.13
CA ASN A 431 16.10 33.76 18.23
C ASN A 431 16.96 34.72 19.08
N PHE A 432 16.88 35.99 18.78
CA PHE A 432 17.71 37.04 19.41
C PHE A 432 16.82 38.19 19.92
N SER A 433 17.43 39.10 20.73
CA SER A 433 16.77 40.31 21.21
C SER A 433 17.21 41.50 20.37
N PHE A 434 16.30 42.13 19.64
CA PHE A 434 16.57 43.25 18.73
C PHE A 434 17.17 44.46 19.43
N ASP A 435 16.98 44.62 20.74
CA ASP A 435 17.46 45.78 21.50
C ASP A 435 18.97 45.77 21.77
N TYR A 436 19.65 44.64 21.46
CA TYR A 436 21.07 44.45 21.75
C TYR A 436 21.91 44.01 20.55
N GLU A 437 21.34 44.02 19.32
CA GLU A 437 22.01 43.52 18.12
C GLU A 437 22.63 44.64 17.31
N THR A 438 23.77 44.36 16.68
CA THR A 438 24.42 45.28 15.72
C THR A 438 23.71 45.20 14.36
N ASP A 439 23.84 46.24 13.53
CA ASP A 439 23.30 46.27 12.17
C ASP A 439 23.79 45.09 11.33
N GLU A 440 25.03 44.64 11.55
CA GLU A 440 25.61 43.46 10.89
C GLU A 440 24.90 42.14 11.30
N GLN A 441 24.59 42.00 12.58
CA GLN A 441 23.86 40.80 13.09
C GLN A 441 22.42 40.77 12.56
N ILE A 442 21.78 41.93 12.47
CA ILE A 442 20.44 42.08 11.90
C ILE A 442 20.44 41.68 10.40
N GLU A 443 21.42 42.17 9.62
CA GLU A 443 21.51 41.81 8.19
C GLU A 443 21.88 40.34 7.98
N ASN A 444 22.74 39.75 8.82
CA ASN A 444 23.01 38.32 8.81
C ASN A 444 21.76 37.50 9.10
N SER A 445 20.97 37.88 10.08
CA SER A 445 19.71 37.20 10.42
C SER A 445 18.67 37.30 9.30
N LYS A 446 18.62 38.45 8.63
CA LYS A 446 17.79 38.66 7.44
C LYS A 446 18.23 37.75 6.29
N GLN A 447 19.54 37.63 6.04
CA GLN A 447 20.08 36.73 5.02
C GLN A 447 19.81 35.24 5.34
N ASN A 448 19.87 34.87 6.62
CA ASN A 448 19.49 33.52 7.08
C ASN A 448 18.01 33.25 6.82
N LEU A 449 17.10 34.19 7.05
CA LEU A 449 15.69 34.08 6.72
C LEU A 449 15.47 33.92 5.22
N ILE A 450 16.14 34.74 4.41
CA ILE A 450 16.10 34.64 2.94
C ILE A 450 16.54 33.27 2.49
N THR A 451 17.64 32.75 3.02
CA THR A 451 18.17 31.42 2.70
C THR A 451 17.19 30.31 3.09
N CYS A 452 16.62 30.36 4.29
CA CYS A 452 15.62 29.43 4.76
C CYS A 452 14.40 29.39 3.83
N LEU A 453 13.84 30.55 3.50
CA LEU A 453 12.67 30.64 2.62
C LEU A 453 12.98 30.20 1.19
N LYS A 454 14.15 30.54 0.65
CA LYS A 454 14.61 30.06 -0.66
C LYS A 454 14.74 28.54 -0.70
N THR A 455 15.39 27.94 0.30
CA THR A 455 15.55 26.49 0.39
C THR A 455 14.20 25.78 0.47
N ILE A 456 13.26 26.29 1.28
CA ILE A 456 11.90 25.75 1.34
C ILE A 456 11.23 25.83 -0.04
N HIS A 457 11.35 26.95 -0.71
CA HIS A 457 10.77 27.18 -2.04
C HIS A 457 11.33 26.24 -3.10
N GLU A 458 12.64 26.17 -3.22
CA GLU A 458 13.32 25.31 -4.18
C GLU A 458 12.92 23.84 -4.02
N ASN A 459 12.77 23.38 -2.78
CA ASN A 459 12.31 22.03 -2.48
C ASN A 459 10.84 21.81 -2.90
N VAL A 460 9.96 22.81 -2.71
CA VAL A 460 8.57 22.73 -3.21
C VAL A 460 8.55 22.68 -4.73
N ILE A 461 9.39 23.47 -5.42
CA ILE A 461 9.51 23.43 -6.88
C ILE A 461 10.06 22.08 -7.35
N LYS A 462 11.15 21.59 -6.73
CA LYS A 462 11.73 20.27 -7.01
C LYS A 462 10.67 19.18 -6.96
N LEU A 463 9.92 19.13 -5.88
CA LEU A 463 8.86 18.13 -5.71
C LEU A 463 7.77 18.27 -6.76
N ASN A 464 7.34 19.48 -7.08
CA ASN A 464 6.31 19.68 -8.09
C ASN A 464 6.78 19.27 -9.50
N LYS A 465 8.05 19.47 -9.84
CA LYS A 465 8.64 18.97 -11.10
C LYS A 465 8.59 17.45 -11.15
N VAL A 466 8.96 16.77 -10.05
CA VAL A 466 8.89 15.31 -9.96
C VAL A 466 7.45 14.82 -10.02
N ARG A 467 6.49 15.49 -9.37
CA ARG A 467 5.07 15.17 -9.47
C ARG A 467 4.56 15.18 -10.91
N ILE A 468 4.94 16.22 -11.66
CA ILE A 468 4.56 16.33 -13.08
C ILE A 468 5.17 15.20 -13.89
N TYR A 469 6.45 14.90 -13.70
CA TYR A 469 7.12 13.78 -14.33
C TYR A 469 6.41 12.45 -14.03
N CYS A 470 6.16 12.15 -12.75
CA CYS A 470 5.44 10.95 -12.35
C CYS A 470 4.05 10.85 -13.01
N ASN A 471 3.31 11.96 -13.06
CA ASN A 471 1.99 11.97 -13.70
C ASN A 471 2.06 11.69 -15.21
N ILE A 472 3.09 12.18 -15.90
CA ILE A 472 3.30 11.86 -17.32
C ILE A 472 3.56 10.37 -17.51
N GLU A 473 4.43 9.78 -16.67
CA GLU A 473 4.70 8.33 -16.73
C GLU A 473 3.46 7.49 -16.38
N LEU A 474 2.69 7.90 -15.37
CA LEU A 474 1.41 7.24 -15.04
C LEU A 474 0.40 7.33 -16.19
N CYS A 475 0.33 8.46 -16.89
CA CYS A 475 -0.51 8.60 -18.09
C CYS A 475 -0.04 7.69 -19.24
N LYS A 476 1.27 7.54 -19.47
CA LYS A 476 1.83 6.59 -20.43
C LYS A 476 1.46 5.14 -20.06
N ILE A 477 1.59 4.77 -18.79
CA ILE A 477 1.19 3.45 -18.28
C ILE A 477 -0.31 3.22 -18.54
N SER A 478 -1.17 4.19 -18.20
CA SER A 478 -2.62 4.11 -18.47
C SER A 478 -2.92 3.84 -19.96
N LYS A 479 -2.23 4.54 -20.85
CA LYS A 479 -2.37 4.39 -22.30
C LYS A 479 -1.88 3.03 -22.80
N ASN A 480 -0.69 2.58 -22.34
CA ASN A 480 -0.07 1.33 -22.79
C ASN A 480 -0.87 0.09 -22.36
N TYR A 481 -1.50 0.16 -21.20
CA TYR A 481 -2.35 -0.91 -20.68
C TYR A 481 -3.83 -0.75 -21.01
N ASN A 482 -4.25 0.39 -21.56
CA ASN A 482 -5.66 0.77 -21.78
C ASN A 482 -6.52 0.57 -20.52
N GLN A 483 -6.02 1.02 -19.38
CA GLN A 483 -6.67 0.91 -18.08
C GLN A 483 -6.47 2.20 -17.29
N ALA A 484 -7.50 2.64 -16.57
CA ALA A 484 -7.41 3.81 -15.70
C ALA A 484 -6.31 3.65 -14.63
N ILE A 485 -5.67 4.77 -14.30
CA ILE A 485 -4.67 4.87 -13.24
C ILE A 485 -4.93 6.14 -12.42
N GLU A 486 -4.51 6.15 -11.18
CA GLU A 486 -4.57 7.35 -10.34
C GLU A 486 -3.36 8.24 -10.61
N VAL A 487 -3.55 9.55 -10.59
CA VAL A 487 -2.49 10.57 -10.70
C VAL A 487 -2.49 11.45 -9.45
N ILE A 488 -1.44 12.23 -9.27
CA ILE A 488 -1.25 13.08 -8.10
C ILE A 488 -1.58 14.54 -8.48
N ASP A 489 -2.62 15.09 -7.89
CA ASP A 489 -3.05 16.47 -8.16
C ASP A 489 -2.09 17.54 -7.57
N GLY A 490 -2.37 18.82 -7.81
CA GLY A 490 -1.57 19.92 -7.28
C GLY A 490 -1.65 20.10 -5.76
N ARG A 491 -2.57 19.40 -5.09
CA ARG A 491 -2.66 19.32 -3.62
C ARG A 491 -1.99 18.06 -3.07
N TYR A 492 -1.31 17.30 -3.93
CA TYR A 492 -0.67 16.03 -3.62
C TYR A 492 -1.65 14.93 -3.19
N THR A 493 -2.93 15.01 -3.61
CA THR A 493 -3.91 13.95 -3.39
C THR A 493 -3.99 13.01 -4.60
N MET A 494 -4.31 11.74 -4.33
CA MET A 494 -4.53 10.77 -5.39
C MET A 494 -5.89 11.00 -6.04
N CYS A 495 -5.93 11.08 -7.36
CA CYS A 495 -7.16 11.27 -8.09
C CYS A 495 -7.18 10.48 -9.40
N HIS A 496 -8.37 10.08 -9.85
CA HIS A 496 -8.53 9.43 -11.14
C HIS A 496 -8.17 10.42 -12.27
N TRP A 497 -7.25 10.03 -13.15
CA TRP A 497 -6.79 10.87 -14.26
C TRP A 497 -7.91 11.33 -15.20
N LYS A 498 -9.02 10.56 -15.29
CA LYS A 498 -10.23 10.92 -16.07
C LYS A 498 -11.10 11.99 -15.42
N LYS A 499 -10.80 12.40 -14.18
CA LYS A 499 -11.56 13.47 -13.51
C LYS A 499 -11.17 14.80 -14.16
N GLN A 500 -12.16 15.51 -14.71
CA GLN A 500 -11.95 16.67 -15.59
C GLN A 500 -11.00 17.74 -15.03
N GLY A 501 -11.11 18.06 -13.73
CA GLY A 501 -10.21 19.01 -13.06
C GLY A 501 -8.75 18.58 -13.03
N CYS A 502 -8.46 17.28 -12.82
CA CYS A 502 -7.09 16.75 -12.82
C CYS A 502 -6.44 16.80 -14.20
N ILE A 503 -7.24 16.61 -15.25
CA ILE A 503 -6.75 16.70 -16.64
C ILE A 503 -6.40 18.14 -17.00
N GLU A 504 -7.25 19.09 -16.66
CA GLU A 504 -7.02 20.51 -16.93
C GLU A 504 -5.80 21.04 -16.17
N GLU A 505 -5.65 20.64 -14.91
CA GLU A 505 -4.48 20.97 -14.10
C GLU A 505 -3.20 20.37 -14.69
N LEU A 506 -3.22 19.10 -15.09
CA LEU A 506 -2.09 18.43 -15.70
C LEU A 506 -1.73 19.08 -17.06
N LYS A 507 -2.71 19.40 -17.89
CA LYS A 507 -2.51 20.12 -19.17
C LYS A 507 -1.90 21.51 -18.94
N LYS A 508 -2.38 22.23 -17.93
CA LYS A 508 -1.84 23.53 -17.54
C LYS A 508 -0.39 23.42 -17.08
N ASP A 509 -0.08 22.41 -16.28
CA ASP A 509 1.28 22.14 -15.80
C ASP A 509 2.24 21.81 -16.93
N ILE A 510 1.80 21.02 -17.90
CA ILE A 510 2.60 20.65 -19.08
C ILE A 510 2.82 21.85 -19.99
N ARG A 511 1.78 22.69 -20.22
CA ARG A 511 1.86 23.86 -21.10
C ARG A 511 2.70 25.00 -20.55
N VAL A 512 2.53 25.32 -19.26
CA VAL A 512 3.19 26.48 -18.62
C VAL A 512 4.70 26.29 -18.51
N ARG A 513 5.21 25.07 -18.51
CA ARG A 513 6.60 24.82 -18.15
C ARG A 513 7.52 24.38 -19.27
N GLY A 514 7.02 24.05 -20.47
CA GLY A 514 7.88 23.68 -21.62
C GLY A 514 8.92 22.56 -21.36
N LEU A 515 8.85 21.93 -20.20
CA LEU A 515 9.98 21.33 -19.49
C LEU A 515 10.28 19.89 -19.87
N ILE A 516 9.48 19.21 -20.73
CA ILE A 516 9.63 17.74 -20.83
C ILE A 516 9.62 17.18 -22.25
N TYR A 517 9.37 17.98 -23.28
CA TYR A 517 9.60 17.53 -24.65
C TYR A 517 10.31 18.61 -25.45
N PRO A 518 11.39 18.27 -26.17
CA PRO A 518 11.71 19.06 -27.36
C PRO A 518 10.43 19.11 -28.21
N PRO A 519 10.16 20.22 -28.90
CA PRO A 519 8.97 20.31 -29.74
C PRO A 519 8.94 19.06 -30.62
N ALA A 520 7.87 18.28 -30.51
CA ALA A 520 7.66 17.19 -31.45
C ALA A 520 7.72 17.78 -32.84
N PRO A 521 8.43 17.15 -33.77
CA PRO A 521 8.39 17.61 -35.17
C PRO A 521 6.92 17.71 -35.54
N VAL A 522 6.55 18.87 -36.08
CA VAL A 522 5.18 19.22 -36.50
C VAL A 522 4.71 18.15 -37.47
N ALA A 523 4.03 17.15 -37.02
CA ALA A 523 3.14 16.22 -37.71
C ALA A 523 2.97 14.93 -36.90
N ALA A 524 2.12 14.95 -35.91
CA ALA A 524 1.25 13.84 -35.51
C ALA A 524 0.33 14.29 -34.35
N THR A 525 -0.83 14.74 -34.68
CA THR A 525 -1.96 14.81 -33.74
C THR A 525 -2.28 13.41 -33.29
N VAL A 526 -1.77 13.04 -32.11
CA VAL A 526 -2.11 11.76 -31.49
C VAL A 526 -3.38 11.98 -30.68
N ASN A 527 -4.48 11.55 -31.25
CA ASN A 527 -5.78 11.54 -30.60
C ASN A 527 -5.77 10.47 -29.50
N VAL A 528 -5.68 10.85 -28.25
CA VAL A 528 -5.70 9.97 -27.07
C VAL A 528 -7.08 10.06 -26.45
N GLY A 529 -8.05 9.28 -26.97
CA GLY A 529 -9.39 9.21 -26.39
C GLY A 529 -10.04 10.58 -26.15
N GLY A 530 -10.02 11.47 -27.16
CA GLY A 530 -10.59 12.82 -27.10
C GLY A 530 -9.70 13.87 -26.42
N ILE A 531 -8.46 13.55 -26.05
CA ILE A 531 -7.50 14.50 -25.47
C ILE A 531 -6.40 14.73 -26.49
N ILE A 532 -6.34 15.95 -27.05
CA ILE A 532 -5.21 16.44 -27.83
C ILE A 532 -4.13 16.85 -26.81
N VAL A 533 -3.02 16.17 -26.82
CA VAL A 533 -1.81 16.52 -26.04
C VAL A 533 -0.77 17.10 -26.98
#